data_59728b5663e97e15dd201d4b6a242f8e
#
_entry.id   59728b5663e97e15dd201d4b6a242f8e
#
_cell.length_a   1.000
_cell.length_b   1.000
_cell.length_c   1.000
_cell.angle_alpha   90.00
_cell.angle_beta   90.00
_cell.angle_gamma   90.00
#
_symmetry.space_group_name_H-M   'P 1'
#
loop_
_entity.id
_entity.type
_entity.pdbx_description
1 polymer ?
#
loop_
_entity_poly.entity_id
_entity_poly.type
_entity_poly.pdbx_seq_one_letter_code
_entity_poly.pdbx_strand_id
1 'polypeptide(L)'
;MGMTLPDDLVAVLDLVGVDWPQIDEDEVKASAKGYRKLGEGIRDAVKEGNDACSHIVAGKSKGATVTAIDRRWGKLTTRDLATFANGCDDLAAALEECADLILGCKIAIVADLTTAAAAATAGVVGMFFTFGASGLVSAAAIGIARVAVHEAIDYAIGQITSIVTEKIEAKILAEIEKLFTDRLGGGGTYDVMAPGGADMAQDLVIEFDEFDRAAGDYQKTATNFGEKKGEFKAGGASRKTSVKKDSRFHKLGTVMDKAEDAVDKKADEMVKTLEDHGGKIDKSKKDQKGTDDDTKAEIDKCKTHDGDDTPMYLLSADGSVQELHADGSRSDVQKSDKSGIWNVMEKDGTVWRPPKGTNPYPIPNTRSGPKVVSQKIAPGSTDLSRATEIARFAKGDYGGTNFAAAEYVNPKTGKPIILVGDSEGPHSERTIGYPVLRHNEEANISRVYTEREPCQKSPKCDQWLDEYFKSKNPNLQVEHANSYDQTLSAKDPDRDREHRDYMRDLKKLHQSQGHP
;
A
#
# COMPACT_ATOMS: atom_id res chain seq x y z
N MET A 1 -31.14 -1.57 12.17
CA MET A 1 -31.98 -2.61 11.53
C MET A 1 -32.08 -2.26 10.07
N GLY A 2 -31.64 -3.17 9.22
CA GLY A 2 -31.71 -2.97 7.79
C GLY A 2 -33.14 -2.92 7.25
N MET A 3 -33.26 -2.64 5.98
CA MET A 3 -34.58 -2.53 5.31
C MET A 3 -35.36 -3.84 5.43
N THR A 4 -36.57 -3.76 5.92
CA THR A 4 -37.53 -4.87 6.03
C THR A 4 -38.56 -4.79 4.90
N LEU A 5 -39.16 -5.95 4.57
CA LEU A 5 -40.28 -5.96 3.64
C LEU A 5 -41.51 -5.31 4.31
N PRO A 6 -42.21 -4.38 3.64
CA PRO A 6 -43.48 -3.85 4.14
C PRO A 6 -44.52 -4.97 4.30
N ASP A 7 -45.30 -4.92 5.38
CA ASP A 7 -46.28 -5.97 5.73
C ASP A 7 -47.31 -6.23 4.64
N ASP A 8 -47.70 -5.20 3.94
CA ASP A 8 -48.69 -5.25 2.82
C ASP A 8 -48.15 -5.95 1.56
N LEU A 9 -46.81 -6.14 1.46
CA LEU A 9 -46.18 -6.83 0.35
C LEU A 9 -45.81 -8.29 0.65
N VAL A 10 -45.93 -8.75 1.91
CA VAL A 10 -45.58 -10.14 2.30
C VAL A 10 -46.39 -11.16 1.50
N ALA A 11 -47.70 -10.98 1.41
CA ALA A 11 -48.58 -11.87 0.64
C ALA A 11 -48.26 -11.88 -0.87
N VAL A 12 -47.79 -10.75 -1.40
CA VAL A 12 -47.39 -10.63 -2.80
C VAL A 12 -46.08 -11.37 -3.04
N LEU A 13 -45.12 -11.26 -2.11
CA LEU A 13 -43.87 -11.97 -2.19
C LEU A 13 -44.09 -13.49 -2.16
N ASP A 14 -44.96 -13.99 -1.27
CA ASP A 14 -45.33 -15.41 -1.20
C ASP A 14 -45.91 -15.91 -2.53
N LEU A 15 -46.74 -15.11 -3.18
CA LEU A 15 -47.29 -15.43 -4.50
C LEU A 15 -46.23 -15.45 -5.60
N VAL A 16 -45.27 -14.53 -5.53
CA VAL A 16 -44.10 -14.47 -6.42
C VAL A 16 -43.21 -15.68 -6.21
N GLY A 17 -43.17 -16.23 -4.99
CA GLY A 17 -42.42 -17.46 -4.64
C GLY A 17 -40.90 -17.21 -4.64
N VAL A 18 -40.47 -16.07 -4.13
CA VAL A 18 -39.06 -15.72 -3.96
C VAL A 18 -38.86 -15.26 -2.52
N ASP A 19 -37.77 -15.70 -1.90
CA ASP A 19 -37.46 -15.32 -0.53
C ASP A 19 -36.88 -13.90 -0.45
N TRP A 20 -37.36 -13.11 0.53
CA TRP A 20 -36.79 -11.81 0.87
C TRP A 20 -35.32 -11.96 1.32
N PRO A 21 -34.40 -11.09 0.85
CA PRO A 21 -33.02 -11.10 1.32
C PRO A 21 -32.92 -10.91 2.83
N GLN A 22 -32.45 -11.93 3.56
CA GLN A 22 -32.34 -11.92 5.03
C GLN A 22 -31.10 -11.21 5.53
N ILE A 23 -30.22 -10.78 4.65
CA ILE A 23 -29.02 -10.00 4.99
C ILE A 23 -29.38 -8.59 5.43
N ASP A 24 -28.74 -8.10 6.49
CA ASP A 24 -28.89 -6.76 7.03
C ASP A 24 -27.74 -5.87 6.56
N GLU A 25 -28.06 -4.93 5.69
CA GLU A 25 -27.11 -3.97 5.14
C GLU A 25 -26.49 -3.06 6.21
N ASP A 26 -27.22 -2.78 7.29
CA ASP A 26 -26.71 -2.00 8.42
C ASP A 26 -25.62 -2.75 9.20
N GLU A 27 -25.71 -4.09 9.31
CA GLU A 27 -24.62 -4.91 9.88
C GLU A 27 -23.35 -4.83 9.02
N VAL A 28 -23.50 -4.84 7.68
CA VAL A 28 -22.37 -4.68 6.75
C VAL A 28 -21.76 -3.28 6.88
N LYS A 29 -22.60 -2.24 6.96
CA LYS A 29 -22.14 -0.85 7.23
C LYS A 29 -21.48 -0.70 8.62
N ALA A 30 -21.99 -1.40 9.62
CA ALA A 30 -21.36 -1.41 10.95
C ALA A 30 -19.96 -2.06 10.92
N SER A 31 -19.78 -3.08 10.08
CA SER A 31 -18.47 -3.69 9.83
C SER A 31 -17.53 -2.68 9.17
N ALA A 32 -17.96 -2.00 8.12
CA ALA A 32 -17.21 -0.93 7.46
C ALA A 32 -16.76 0.16 8.45
N LYS A 33 -17.68 0.62 9.29
CA LYS A 33 -17.36 1.60 10.34
C LYS A 33 -16.32 1.10 11.34
N GLY A 34 -16.34 -0.21 11.64
CA GLY A 34 -15.32 -0.83 12.49
C GLY A 34 -13.93 -0.74 11.89
N TYR A 35 -13.79 -1.05 10.60
CA TYR A 35 -12.50 -0.93 9.89
C TYR A 35 -12.02 0.52 9.81
N ARG A 36 -12.90 1.51 9.53
CA ARG A 36 -12.50 2.93 9.54
C ARG A 36 -11.95 3.38 10.90
N LYS A 37 -12.63 3.00 11.99
CA LYS A 37 -12.15 3.31 13.35
C LYS A 37 -10.80 2.67 13.63
N LEU A 38 -10.57 1.45 13.16
CA LEU A 38 -9.27 0.80 13.34
C LEU A 38 -8.19 1.52 12.51
N GLY A 39 -8.49 1.92 11.27
CA GLY A 39 -7.60 2.73 10.43
C GLY A 39 -7.23 4.07 11.08
N GLU A 40 -8.20 4.75 11.70
CA GLU A 40 -7.96 5.95 12.50
C GLU A 40 -7.04 5.65 13.69
N GLY A 41 -7.28 4.55 14.42
CA GLY A 41 -6.43 4.13 15.53
C GLY A 41 -4.98 3.81 15.12
N ILE A 42 -4.77 3.28 13.90
CA ILE A 42 -3.43 3.07 13.33
C ILE A 42 -2.75 4.43 13.08
N ARG A 43 -3.46 5.40 12.52
CA ARG A 43 -2.92 6.76 12.30
C ARG A 43 -2.61 7.49 13.59
N ASP A 44 -3.44 7.33 14.62
CA ASP A 44 -3.16 7.85 15.96
C ASP A 44 -1.88 7.25 16.53
N ALA A 45 -1.69 5.93 16.39
CA ALA A 45 -0.47 5.26 16.82
C ALA A 45 0.77 5.73 16.05
N VAL A 46 0.64 6.04 14.75
CA VAL A 46 1.73 6.66 13.97
C VAL A 46 2.10 8.03 14.54
N LYS A 47 1.10 8.85 14.85
CA LYS A 47 1.34 10.17 15.44
C LYS A 47 2.03 10.08 16.80
N GLU A 48 1.50 9.24 17.71
CA GLU A 48 2.09 9.00 19.02
C GLU A 48 3.54 8.48 18.92
N GLY A 49 3.79 7.54 17.98
CA GLY A 49 5.11 7.01 17.75
C GLY A 49 6.08 8.01 17.13
N ASN A 50 5.60 8.95 16.29
CA ASN A 50 6.41 10.07 15.80
C ASN A 50 6.83 10.98 16.97
N ASP A 51 5.90 11.27 17.88
CA ASP A 51 6.20 12.05 19.08
C ASP A 51 7.24 11.33 19.95
N ALA A 52 7.09 10.00 20.13
CA ALA A 52 8.07 9.17 20.84
C ALA A 52 9.45 9.20 20.18
N CYS A 53 9.53 9.03 18.85
CA CYS A 53 10.78 9.09 18.09
C CYS A 53 11.47 10.46 18.22
N SER A 54 10.67 11.53 18.22
CA SER A 54 11.17 12.91 18.30
C SER A 54 11.96 13.20 19.58
N HIS A 55 11.69 12.51 20.69
CA HIS A 55 12.47 12.64 21.92
C HIS A 55 13.95 12.34 21.71
N ILE A 56 14.25 11.38 20.83
CA ILE A 56 15.63 10.97 20.53
C ILE A 56 16.17 11.78 19.36
N VAL A 57 15.42 11.87 18.26
CA VAL A 57 15.93 12.43 16.99
C VAL A 57 16.05 13.94 17.02
N ALA A 58 15.10 14.63 17.65
CA ALA A 58 15.14 16.09 17.84
C ALA A 58 15.83 16.50 19.15
N GLY A 59 16.28 15.55 19.96
CA GLY A 59 16.95 15.78 21.22
C GLY A 59 18.43 16.10 21.08
N LYS A 60 19.17 15.91 22.15
CA LYS A 60 20.63 16.07 22.19
C LYS A 60 21.39 14.82 21.80
N SER A 61 20.72 13.67 21.79
CA SER A 61 21.28 12.39 21.40
C SER A 61 21.73 12.43 19.94
N LYS A 62 22.91 11.88 19.67
CA LYS A 62 23.51 11.82 18.31
C LYS A 62 24.25 10.50 18.12
N GLY A 63 24.43 10.13 16.86
CA GLY A 63 25.23 8.98 16.48
C GLY A 63 24.41 7.91 15.75
N ALA A 64 25.08 6.84 15.42
CA ALA A 64 24.52 5.80 14.55
C ALA A 64 23.29 5.09 15.14
N THR A 65 23.21 4.97 16.49
CA THR A 65 22.04 4.41 17.17
C THR A 65 20.78 5.27 16.94
N VAL A 66 20.92 6.59 17.04
CA VAL A 66 19.83 7.55 16.79
C VAL A 66 19.35 7.43 15.34
N THR A 67 20.30 7.40 14.39
CA THR A 67 20.00 7.20 12.97
C THR A 67 19.32 5.86 12.70
N ALA A 68 19.71 4.78 13.37
CA ALA A 68 19.09 3.47 13.20
C ALA A 68 17.66 3.43 13.73
N ILE A 69 17.40 4.08 14.88
CA ILE A 69 16.05 4.21 15.46
C ILE A 69 15.15 4.98 14.51
N ASP A 70 15.59 6.15 14.04
CA ASP A 70 14.86 7.02 13.10
C ASP A 70 14.54 6.28 11.79
N ARG A 71 15.55 5.69 11.16
CA ARG A 71 15.39 4.89 9.94
C ARG A 71 14.38 3.76 10.11
N ARG A 72 14.44 3.05 11.23
CA ARG A 72 13.54 1.93 11.50
C ARG A 72 12.11 2.40 11.70
N TRP A 73 11.91 3.45 12.46
CA TRP A 73 10.59 4.03 12.68
C TRP A 73 10.01 4.59 11.37
N GLY A 74 10.80 5.39 10.61
CA GLY A 74 10.41 5.92 9.32
C GLY A 74 9.98 4.81 8.35
N LYS A 75 10.72 3.69 8.29
CA LYS A 75 10.35 2.54 7.47
C LYS A 75 9.03 1.90 7.90
N LEU A 76 8.82 1.72 9.20
CA LEU A 76 7.60 1.13 9.73
C LEU A 76 6.38 2.01 9.40
N THR A 77 6.49 3.33 9.59
CA THR A 77 5.39 4.26 9.37
C THR A 77 5.04 4.43 7.90
N THR A 78 6.04 4.59 7.04
CA THR A 78 5.81 4.84 5.60
C THR A 78 5.38 3.59 4.84
N ARG A 79 5.75 2.41 5.32
CA ARG A 79 5.43 1.14 4.68
C ARG A 79 4.23 0.44 5.35
N ASP A 80 4.49 -0.18 6.49
CA ASP A 80 3.54 -1.15 7.04
C ASP A 80 2.32 -0.46 7.67
N LEU A 81 2.52 0.59 8.45
CA LEU A 81 1.43 1.25 9.15
C LEU A 81 0.53 2.05 8.20
N ALA A 82 1.12 2.76 7.22
CA ALA A 82 0.36 3.48 6.21
C ALA A 82 -0.47 2.52 5.34
N THR A 83 0.14 1.43 4.86
CA THR A 83 -0.57 0.43 4.06
C THR A 83 -1.66 -0.26 4.89
N PHE A 84 -1.41 -0.53 6.17
CA PHE A 84 -2.42 -1.16 7.05
C PHE A 84 -3.63 -0.23 7.27
N ALA A 85 -3.40 1.05 7.56
CA ALA A 85 -4.46 2.03 7.72
C ALA A 85 -5.30 2.18 6.44
N ASN A 86 -4.63 2.28 5.28
CA ASN A 86 -5.30 2.38 3.99
C ASN A 86 -6.07 1.08 3.65
N GLY A 87 -5.50 -0.09 3.93
CA GLY A 87 -6.19 -1.36 3.76
C GLY A 87 -7.47 -1.47 4.59
N CYS A 88 -7.48 -0.91 5.81
CA CYS A 88 -8.70 -0.80 6.61
C CYS A 88 -9.74 0.12 5.97
N ASP A 89 -9.34 1.27 5.42
CA ASP A 89 -10.26 2.18 4.72
C ASP A 89 -10.80 1.57 3.42
N ASP A 90 -9.96 0.86 2.68
CA ASP A 90 -10.35 0.18 1.44
C ASP A 90 -11.32 -0.97 1.71
N LEU A 91 -11.11 -1.74 2.80
CA LEU A 91 -12.08 -2.75 3.28
C LEU A 91 -13.41 -2.09 3.64
N ALA A 92 -13.38 -0.96 4.35
CA ALA A 92 -14.59 -0.23 4.71
C ALA A 92 -15.35 0.23 3.46
N ALA A 93 -14.66 0.83 2.49
CA ALA A 93 -15.26 1.30 1.26
C ALA A 93 -15.89 0.16 0.44
N ALA A 94 -15.19 -0.98 0.33
CA ALA A 94 -15.70 -2.14 -0.39
C ALA A 94 -16.94 -2.76 0.30
N LEU A 95 -16.98 -2.78 1.63
CA LEU A 95 -18.14 -3.26 2.39
C LEU A 95 -19.33 -2.28 2.30
N GLU A 96 -19.09 -0.97 2.30
CA GLU A 96 -20.14 0.03 2.05
C GLU A 96 -20.76 -0.16 0.67
N GLU A 97 -19.95 -0.38 -0.37
CA GLU A 97 -20.43 -0.68 -1.73
C GLU A 97 -21.29 -1.95 -1.75
N CYS A 98 -20.89 -3.01 -1.04
CA CYS A 98 -21.70 -4.22 -0.89
C CYS A 98 -23.02 -3.94 -0.16
N ALA A 99 -23.02 -3.13 0.89
CA ALA A 99 -24.21 -2.78 1.65
C ALA A 99 -25.20 -1.96 0.80
N ASP A 100 -24.69 -1.04 -0.01
CA ASP A 100 -25.52 -0.24 -0.92
C ASP A 100 -26.13 -1.09 -2.04
N LEU A 101 -25.43 -2.09 -2.55
CA LEU A 101 -25.97 -3.07 -3.50
C LEU A 101 -27.08 -3.92 -2.87
N ILE A 102 -26.93 -4.35 -1.60
CA ILE A 102 -27.96 -5.07 -0.87
C ILE A 102 -29.20 -4.19 -0.68
N LEU A 103 -29.02 -2.96 -0.26
CA LEU A 103 -30.12 -2.00 -0.09
C LEU A 103 -30.82 -1.72 -1.43
N GLY A 104 -30.05 -1.47 -2.49
CA GLY A 104 -30.57 -1.28 -3.83
C GLY A 104 -31.40 -2.46 -4.33
N CYS A 105 -30.93 -3.69 -4.09
CA CYS A 105 -31.67 -4.91 -4.39
C CYS A 105 -33.01 -4.95 -3.63
N LYS A 106 -33.02 -4.68 -2.34
CA LYS A 106 -34.24 -4.65 -1.51
C LYS A 106 -35.24 -3.59 -1.98
N ILE A 107 -34.75 -2.41 -2.34
CA ILE A 107 -35.58 -1.33 -2.91
C ILE A 107 -36.20 -1.77 -4.25
N ALA A 108 -35.41 -2.38 -5.13
CA ALA A 108 -35.91 -2.87 -6.41
C ALA A 108 -37.01 -3.95 -6.20
N ILE A 109 -36.81 -4.89 -5.31
CA ILE A 109 -37.81 -5.91 -4.96
C ILE A 109 -39.11 -5.26 -4.48
N VAL A 110 -39.03 -4.29 -3.58
CA VAL A 110 -40.24 -3.57 -3.10
C VAL A 110 -40.97 -2.86 -4.24
N ALA A 111 -40.26 -2.20 -5.16
CA ALA A 111 -40.82 -1.53 -6.31
C ALA A 111 -41.54 -2.52 -7.26
N ASP A 112 -40.92 -3.67 -7.55
CA ASP A 112 -41.46 -4.72 -8.39
C ASP A 112 -42.70 -5.36 -7.77
N LEU A 113 -42.67 -5.65 -6.46
CA LEU A 113 -43.80 -6.20 -5.71
C LEU A 113 -44.96 -5.19 -5.65
N THR A 114 -44.69 -3.90 -5.46
CA THR A 114 -45.70 -2.84 -5.47
C THR A 114 -46.37 -2.75 -6.82
N THR A 115 -45.61 -2.83 -7.91
CA THR A 115 -46.14 -2.85 -9.27
C THR A 115 -47.02 -4.08 -9.52
N ALA A 116 -46.58 -5.26 -9.07
CA ALA A 116 -47.35 -6.50 -9.16
C ALA A 116 -48.65 -6.44 -8.33
N ALA A 117 -48.58 -5.88 -7.12
CA ALA A 117 -49.77 -5.67 -6.27
C ALA A 117 -50.80 -4.74 -6.93
N ALA A 118 -50.35 -3.62 -7.51
CA ALA A 118 -51.23 -2.68 -8.24
C ALA A 118 -51.86 -3.37 -9.46
N ALA A 119 -51.12 -4.14 -10.24
CA ALA A 119 -51.63 -4.87 -11.38
C ALA A 119 -52.62 -5.99 -10.94
N ALA A 120 -52.34 -6.69 -9.85
CA ALA A 120 -53.27 -7.67 -9.30
C ALA A 120 -54.57 -7.04 -8.80
N THR A 121 -54.48 -5.88 -8.13
CA THR A 121 -55.67 -5.14 -7.67
C THR A 121 -56.51 -4.62 -8.85
N ALA A 122 -55.90 -4.09 -9.88
CA ALA A 122 -56.54 -3.70 -11.11
C ALA A 122 -57.23 -4.89 -11.80
N GLY A 123 -56.59 -6.06 -11.79
CA GLY A 123 -57.13 -7.33 -12.27
C GLY A 123 -58.38 -7.77 -11.49
N VAL A 124 -58.40 -7.62 -10.17
CA VAL A 124 -59.56 -7.95 -9.31
C VAL A 124 -60.75 -7.02 -9.59
N VAL A 125 -60.48 -5.72 -9.72
CA VAL A 125 -61.53 -4.76 -10.10
C VAL A 125 -62.12 -5.08 -11.49
N GLY A 126 -61.26 -5.53 -12.42
CA GLY A 126 -61.69 -6.00 -13.75
C GLY A 126 -62.53 -7.29 -13.72
N MET A 127 -62.39 -8.14 -12.67
CA MET A 127 -63.15 -9.38 -12.52
C MET A 127 -64.68 -9.17 -12.38
N PHE A 128 -65.08 -8.03 -11.83
CA PHE A 128 -66.50 -7.67 -11.75
C PHE A 128 -67.13 -7.34 -13.11
N PHE A 129 -66.30 -7.07 -14.13
CA PHE A 129 -66.78 -6.63 -15.46
C PHE A 129 -66.49 -7.63 -16.61
N THR A 130 -65.56 -8.61 -16.41
CA THR A 130 -65.22 -9.57 -17.48
C THR A 130 -64.93 -10.97 -16.92
N PHE A 131 -65.85 -11.90 -17.10
CA PHE A 131 -65.66 -13.32 -16.77
C PHE A 131 -64.45 -13.90 -17.55
N GLY A 132 -63.36 -14.24 -16.84
CA GLY A 132 -62.30 -15.14 -17.34
C GLY A 132 -60.98 -14.52 -17.77
N ALA A 133 -60.80 -13.19 -17.98
CA ALA A 133 -59.54 -12.60 -18.46
C ALA A 133 -58.63 -12.09 -17.34
N SER A 134 -59.18 -11.78 -16.18
CA SER A 134 -58.45 -11.12 -15.06
C SER A 134 -57.50 -12.08 -14.30
N GLY A 135 -57.79 -13.36 -14.25
CA GLY A 135 -56.87 -14.34 -13.68
C GLY A 135 -55.55 -14.51 -14.48
N LEU A 136 -55.61 -14.31 -15.79
CA LEU A 136 -54.46 -14.36 -16.68
C LEU A 136 -53.57 -13.11 -16.52
N VAL A 137 -54.17 -11.91 -16.31
CA VAL A 137 -53.45 -10.66 -16.10
C VAL A 137 -52.71 -10.71 -14.76
N SER A 138 -53.33 -11.20 -13.69
CA SER A 138 -52.69 -11.37 -12.38
C SER A 138 -51.54 -12.40 -12.43
N ALA A 139 -51.75 -13.53 -13.12
CA ALA A 139 -50.70 -14.54 -13.29
C ALA A 139 -49.51 -14.04 -14.12
N ALA A 140 -49.80 -13.25 -15.16
CA ALA A 140 -48.75 -12.61 -15.97
C ALA A 140 -47.94 -11.59 -15.15
N ALA A 141 -48.62 -10.73 -14.37
CA ALA A 141 -47.97 -9.74 -13.50
C ALA A 141 -47.08 -10.41 -12.44
N ILE A 142 -47.53 -11.49 -11.80
CA ILE A 142 -46.77 -12.30 -10.85
C ILE A 142 -45.55 -12.94 -11.53
N GLY A 143 -45.71 -13.47 -12.75
CA GLY A 143 -44.64 -14.05 -13.54
C GLY A 143 -43.56 -13.01 -13.90
N ILE A 144 -43.93 -11.82 -14.29
CA ILE A 144 -43.01 -10.71 -14.58
C ILE A 144 -42.30 -10.28 -13.31
N ALA A 145 -43.02 -10.08 -12.19
CA ALA A 145 -42.41 -9.73 -10.91
C ALA A 145 -41.42 -10.79 -10.41
N ARG A 146 -41.72 -12.08 -10.60
CA ARG A 146 -40.80 -13.18 -10.25
C ARG A 146 -39.47 -13.03 -11.01
N VAL A 147 -39.50 -12.79 -12.30
CA VAL A 147 -38.31 -12.60 -13.13
C VAL A 147 -37.54 -11.37 -12.66
N ALA A 148 -38.21 -10.22 -12.49
CA ALA A 148 -37.58 -8.99 -12.06
C ALA A 148 -36.91 -9.09 -10.68
N VAL A 149 -37.58 -9.73 -9.71
CA VAL A 149 -37.03 -9.97 -8.37
C VAL A 149 -35.80 -10.89 -8.43
N HIS A 150 -35.83 -11.97 -9.23
CA HIS A 150 -34.67 -12.82 -9.44
C HIS A 150 -33.52 -12.04 -10.08
N GLU A 151 -33.78 -11.28 -11.13
CA GLU A 151 -32.75 -10.47 -11.79
C GLU A 151 -32.12 -9.44 -10.83
N ALA A 152 -32.92 -8.79 -9.97
CA ALA A 152 -32.40 -7.86 -8.96
C ALA A 152 -31.47 -8.55 -7.95
N ILE A 153 -31.85 -9.76 -7.49
CA ILE A 153 -31.05 -10.56 -6.57
C ILE A 153 -29.77 -11.04 -7.26
N ASP A 154 -29.88 -11.61 -8.45
CA ASP A 154 -28.75 -12.14 -9.21
C ASP A 154 -27.75 -11.06 -9.58
N TYR A 155 -28.25 -9.87 -9.95
CA TYR A 155 -27.43 -8.70 -10.20
C TYR A 155 -26.62 -8.30 -8.95
N ALA A 156 -27.30 -8.16 -7.80
CA ALA A 156 -26.63 -7.79 -6.55
C ALA A 156 -25.57 -8.83 -6.15
N ILE A 157 -25.91 -10.13 -6.24
CA ILE A 157 -24.97 -11.22 -5.94
C ILE A 157 -23.77 -11.20 -6.89
N GLY A 158 -23.99 -10.97 -8.18
CA GLY A 158 -22.95 -10.88 -9.19
C GLY A 158 -21.97 -9.73 -8.89
N GLN A 159 -22.48 -8.53 -8.62
CA GLN A 159 -21.67 -7.36 -8.28
C GLN A 159 -20.90 -7.56 -6.96
N ILE A 160 -21.57 -8.03 -5.92
CA ILE A 160 -20.94 -8.33 -4.63
C ILE A 160 -19.85 -9.39 -4.79
N THR A 161 -20.09 -10.44 -5.60
CA THR A 161 -19.09 -11.46 -5.87
C THR A 161 -17.85 -10.89 -6.56
N SER A 162 -18.00 -9.96 -7.51
CA SER A 162 -16.87 -9.28 -8.15
C SER A 162 -16.09 -8.42 -7.15
N ILE A 163 -16.78 -7.60 -6.33
CA ILE A 163 -16.15 -6.79 -5.29
C ILE A 163 -15.35 -7.67 -4.31
N VAL A 164 -15.97 -8.75 -3.84
CA VAL A 164 -15.35 -9.70 -2.90
C VAL A 164 -14.09 -10.32 -3.50
N THR A 165 -14.16 -10.81 -4.72
CA THR A 165 -13.06 -11.56 -5.34
C THR A 165 -11.96 -10.64 -5.84
N GLU A 166 -12.31 -9.55 -6.53
CA GLU A 166 -11.33 -8.73 -7.22
C GLU A 166 -10.77 -7.59 -6.36
N LYS A 167 -11.62 -6.95 -5.54
CA LYS A 167 -11.19 -5.85 -4.68
C LYS A 167 -10.70 -6.36 -3.33
N ILE A 168 -11.52 -7.16 -2.61
CA ILE A 168 -11.18 -7.53 -1.24
C ILE A 168 -10.13 -8.64 -1.22
N GLU A 169 -10.39 -9.81 -1.81
CA GLU A 169 -9.45 -10.94 -1.71
C GLU A 169 -8.16 -10.70 -2.52
N ALA A 170 -8.28 -10.35 -3.80
CA ALA A 170 -7.12 -10.29 -4.70
C ALA A 170 -6.22 -9.08 -4.46
N LYS A 171 -6.74 -7.98 -3.92
CA LYS A 171 -5.94 -6.77 -3.67
C LYS A 171 -5.76 -6.52 -2.19
N ILE A 172 -6.82 -6.13 -1.47
CA ILE A 172 -6.72 -5.59 -0.12
C ILE A 172 -6.16 -6.63 0.86
N LEU A 173 -6.73 -7.83 0.90
CA LEU A 173 -6.24 -8.88 1.80
C LEU A 173 -4.85 -9.35 1.42
N ALA A 174 -4.54 -9.47 0.13
CA ALA A 174 -3.21 -9.84 -0.33
C ALA A 174 -2.14 -8.81 0.07
N GLU A 175 -2.48 -7.53 0.16
CA GLU A 175 -1.59 -6.48 0.66
C GLU A 175 -1.47 -6.52 2.17
N ILE A 176 -2.59 -6.63 2.89
CA ILE A 176 -2.61 -6.73 4.36
C ILE A 176 -1.80 -7.95 4.83
N GLU A 177 -1.91 -9.10 4.18
CA GLU A 177 -1.17 -10.31 4.54
C GLU A 177 0.35 -10.17 4.46
N LYS A 178 0.85 -9.28 3.61
CA LYS A 178 2.29 -9.03 3.44
C LYS A 178 2.89 -8.10 4.49
N LEU A 179 2.06 -7.41 5.27
CA LEU A 179 2.52 -6.46 6.28
C LEU A 179 3.27 -7.17 7.41
N PHE A 180 4.23 -6.47 8.00
CA PHE A 180 5.02 -6.94 9.14
C PHE A 180 5.75 -8.28 8.90
N THR A 181 5.96 -8.68 7.64
CA THR A 181 6.68 -9.92 7.30
C THR A 181 8.16 -9.82 7.63
N ASP A 182 8.70 -8.62 7.59
CA ASP A 182 10.05 -8.33 8.03
C ASP A 182 10.05 -8.24 9.56
N ARG A 183 10.18 -9.39 10.21
CA ARG A 183 10.29 -9.42 11.67
C ARG A 183 11.42 -8.52 12.10
N LEU A 184 11.13 -7.60 13.02
CA LEU A 184 12.14 -7.03 13.88
C LEU A 184 12.87 -8.24 14.49
N GLY A 185 14.10 -8.51 14.08
CA GLY A 185 14.89 -9.64 14.58
C GLY A 185 14.73 -9.69 16.10
N GLY A 186 14.32 -10.87 16.63
CA GLY A 186 13.87 -10.97 18.01
C GLY A 186 14.93 -10.50 18.99
N GLY A 187 14.54 -9.69 19.98
CA GLY A 187 15.26 -9.44 21.23
C GLY A 187 16.63 -8.76 21.17
N GLY A 188 17.08 -8.21 20.01
CA GLY A 188 18.34 -7.48 19.88
C GLY A 188 18.20 -5.98 20.19
N THR A 189 19.34 -5.32 20.30
CA THR A 189 19.47 -3.86 20.27
C THR A 189 19.36 -3.36 18.83
N TYR A 190 19.21 -2.05 18.62
CA TYR A 190 19.44 -1.45 17.31
C TYR A 190 20.91 -1.60 16.96
N ASP A 191 21.22 -2.56 16.10
CA ASP A 191 22.57 -2.76 15.60
C ASP A 191 22.95 -1.58 14.72
N VAL A 192 23.86 -0.82 15.21
CA VAL A 192 24.48 0.25 14.47
C VAL A 192 25.59 -0.37 13.65
N MET A 193 25.32 -0.65 12.39
CA MET A 193 26.40 -0.77 11.43
C MET A 193 27.03 0.62 11.27
N ALA A 194 28.09 0.88 12.03
CA ALA A 194 28.94 2.00 11.74
C ALA A 194 29.52 1.82 10.32
N PRO A 195 29.25 2.73 9.37
CA PRO A 195 30.02 2.75 8.14
C PRO A 195 31.44 3.21 8.48
N GLY A 196 32.39 2.29 8.50
CA GLY A 196 33.80 2.60 8.65
C GLY A 196 34.23 2.93 10.07
N GLY A 197 35.00 2.02 10.63
CA GLY A 197 35.46 2.08 12.00
C GLY A 197 36.19 3.37 12.42
N ALA A 198 36.36 3.51 13.70
CA ALA A 198 37.21 4.41 14.46
C ALA A 198 36.83 5.89 14.54
N ASP A 199 36.34 6.53 13.48
CA ASP A 199 36.07 7.97 13.54
C ASP A 199 34.64 8.35 14.05
N MET A 200 33.71 7.40 14.09
CA MET A 200 32.34 7.64 14.58
C MET A 200 32.17 7.47 16.10
N ALA A 201 33.18 6.93 16.79
CA ALA A 201 33.14 6.77 18.25
C ALA A 201 33.29 8.09 19.01
N GLN A 202 33.72 9.16 18.35
CA GLN A 202 33.95 10.47 18.99
C GLN A 202 32.68 11.34 19.10
N ASP A 203 31.61 11.06 18.33
CA ASP A 203 30.39 11.88 18.31
C ASP A 203 29.14 11.16 18.84
N LEU A 204 29.28 10.01 19.52
CA LEU A 204 28.15 9.33 20.12
C LEU A 204 27.75 10.04 21.43
N VAL A 205 26.69 10.78 21.39
CA VAL A 205 26.05 11.40 22.57
C VAL A 205 24.72 10.73 22.80
N ILE A 206 24.51 10.13 23.98
CA ILE A 206 23.25 9.52 24.37
C ILE A 206 22.75 10.18 25.65
N GLU A 207 21.63 10.84 25.54
CA GLU A 207 20.87 11.33 26.69
C GLU A 207 19.86 10.27 27.12
N PHE A 208 20.20 9.57 28.19
CA PHE A 208 19.40 8.41 28.67
C PHE A 208 17.94 8.74 28.94
N ASP A 209 17.64 9.95 29.41
CA ASP A 209 16.28 10.41 29.67
C ASP A 209 15.45 10.54 28.39
N GLU A 210 16.08 10.82 27.25
CA GLU A 210 15.43 10.89 25.93
C GLU A 210 15.02 9.46 25.49
N PHE A 211 15.92 8.49 25.68
CA PHE A 211 15.63 7.09 25.38
C PHE A 211 14.57 6.50 26.32
N ASP A 212 14.57 6.85 27.62
CA ASP A 212 13.54 6.40 28.57
C ASP A 212 12.17 6.90 28.19
N ARG A 213 12.07 8.18 27.83
CA ARG A 213 10.80 8.76 27.37
C ARG A 213 10.31 8.11 26.11
N ALA A 214 11.18 8.00 25.10
CA ALA A 214 10.81 7.36 23.83
C ALA A 214 10.36 5.91 24.03
N ALA A 215 11.10 5.10 24.75
CA ALA A 215 10.73 3.71 25.05
C ALA A 215 9.40 3.60 25.79
N GLY A 216 9.18 4.48 26.78
CA GLY A 216 7.93 4.54 27.54
C GLY A 216 6.73 4.95 26.68
N ASP A 217 6.93 5.93 25.80
CA ASP A 217 5.86 6.40 24.91
C ASP A 217 5.52 5.36 23.83
N TYR A 218 6.49 4.63 23.26
CA TYR A 218 6.19 3.50 22.38
C TYR A 218 5.41 2.39 23.06
N GLN A 219 5.72 2.08 24.33
CA GLN A 219 4.97 1.11 25.12
C GLN A 219 3.53 1.58 25.35
N LYS A 220 3.35 2.88 25.63
CA LYS A 220 2.02 3.49 25.76
C LYS A 220 1.25 3.46 24.46
N THR A 221 1.89 3.79 23.34
CA THR A 221 1.29 3.71 22.00
C THR A 221 0.81 2.30 21.69
N ALA A 222 1.62 1.28 22.00
CA ALA A 222 1.24 -0.12 21.85
C ALA A 222 -0.02 -0.46 22.68
N THR A 223 -0.09 0.02 23.92
CA THR A 223 -1.24 -0.18 24.82
C THR A 223 -2.49 0.52 24.27
N ASN A 224 -2.39 1.81 23.90
CA ASN A 224 -3.50 2.59 23.35
C ASN A 224 -4.06 1.94 22.06
N PHE A 225 -3.18 1.49 21.16
CA PHE A 225 -3.62 0.78 19.98
C PHE A 225 -4.23 -0.59 20.29
N GLY A 226 -3.69 -1.30 21.28
CA GLY A 226 -4.25 -2.56 21.79
C GLY A 226 -5.70 -2.41 22.28
N GLU A 227 -6.04 -1.28 22.91
CA GLU A 227 -7.42 -0.94 23.29
C GLU A 227 -8.31 -0.76 22.05
N LYS A 228 -7.86 -0.01 21.05
CA LYS A 228 -8.58 0.18 19.77
C LYS A 228 -8.83 -1.12 19.03
N LYS A 229 -7.83 -2.00 19.01
CA LYS A 229 -7.96 -3.36 18.50
C LYS A 229 -8.99 -4.16 19.30
N GLY A 230 -8.99 -4.05 20.64
CA GLY A 230 -9.97 -4.69 21.51
C GLY A 230 -11.41 -4.25 21.20
N GLU A 231 -11.64 -2.96 20.97
CA GLU A 231 -12.93 -2.41 20.53
C GLU A 231 -13.35 -2.97 19.18
N PHE A 232 -12.43 -3.05 18.22
CA PHE A 232 -12.68 -3.65 16.91
C PHE A 232 -13.11 -5.11 17.03
N LYS A 233 -12.37 -5.91 17.78
CA LYS A 233 -12.66 -7.33 18.01
C LYS A 233 -14.00 -7.57 18.71
N ALA A 234 -14.29 -6.80 19.77
CA ALA A 234 -15.55 -6.91 20.51
C ALA A 234 -16.78 -6.65 19.62
N GLY A 235 -16.66 -5.77 18.63
CA GLY A 235 -17.72 -5.51 17.66
C GLY A 235 -17.90 -6.61 16.58
N GLY A 236 -16.92 -7.50 16.38
CA GLY A 236 -16.89 -8.45 15.25
C GLY A 236 -18.07 -9.41 15.21
N ALA A 237 -18.41 -10.03 16.33
CA ALA A 237 -19.47 -11.02 16.39
C ALA A 237 -20.86 -10.46 16.03
N SER A 238 -21.16 -9.22 16.44
CA SER A 238 -22.45 -8.56 16.17
C SER A 238 -22.61 -8.09 14.71
N ARG A 239 -21.50 -7.91 14.00
CA ARG A 239 -21.48 -7.37 12.62
C ARG A 239 -21.71 -8.41 11.53
N LYS A 240 -21.82 -9.70 11.88
CA LYS A 240 -21.87 -10.82 10.91
C LYS A 240 -23.09 -11.72 11.05
N THR A 241 -24.00 -11.39 11.94
CA THR A 241 -25.09 -12.30 12.30
C THR A 241 -26.07 -12.55 11.16
N SER A 242 -26.43 -11.50 10.42
CA SER A 242 -27.40 -11.61 9.31
C SER A 242 -26.76 -12.11 8.02
N VAL A 243 -25.50 -11.76 7.77
CA VAL A 243 -24.80 -12.13 6.53
C VAL A 243 -24.70 -13.65 6.35
N LYS A 244 -24.71 -14.40 7.46
CA LYS A 244 -24.67 -15.87 7.46
C LYS A 244 -26.05 -16.51 7.33
N LYS A 245 -27.14 -15.77 7.46
CA LYS A 245 -28.51 -16.30 7.40
C LYS A 245 -28.97 -16.53 5.97
N ASP A 246 -28.50 -15.73 5.01
CA ASP A 246 -28.87 -15.84 3.61
C ASP A 246 -27.74 -16.51 2.82
N SER A 247 -27.95 -17.77 2.45
CA SER A 247 -26.95 -18.57 1.75
C SER A 247 -26.55 -18.02 0.38
N ARG A 248 -27.37 -17.17 -0.22
CA ARG A 248 -27.07 -16.50 -1.51
C ARG A 248 -25.90 -15.53 -1.38
N PHE A 249 -25.71 -14.95 -0.20
CA PHE A 249 -24.62 -14.01 0.12
C PHE A 249 -23.46 -14.66 0.88
N HIS A 250 -23.35 -16.00 0.88
CA HIS A 250 -22.33 -16.72 1.64
C HIS A 250 -20.89 -16.28 1.33
N LYS A 251 -20.61 -15.85 0.09
CA LYS A 251 -19.28 -15.35 -0.29
C LYS A 251 -18.92 -14.08 0.46
N LEU A 252 -19.87 -13.16 0.62
CA LEU A 252 -19.65 -11.94 1.41
C LEU A 252 -19.37 -12.30 2.87
N GLY A 253 -20.15 -13.20 3.47
CA GLY A 253 -19.93 -13.68 4.83
C GLY A 253 -18.55 -14.30 5.02
N THR A 254 -18.15 -15.17 4.09
CA THR A 254 -16.83 -15.83 4.13
C THR A 254 -15.69 -14.82 4.05
N VAL A 255 -15.79 -13.83 3.15
CA VAL A 255 -14.72 -12.82 3.00
C VAL A 255 -14.68 -11.85 4.18
N MET A 256 -15.83 -11.52 4.77
CA MET A 256 -15.86 -10.72 6.01
C MET A 256 -15.18 -11.45 7.17
N ASP A 257 -15.33 -12.78 7.29
CA ASP A 257 -14.61 -13.57 8.27
C ASP A 257 -13.10 -13.55 8.00
N LYS A 258 -12.67 -13.81 6.76
CA LYS A 258 -11.26 -13.78 6.37
C LYS A 258 -10.63 -12.39 6.60
N ALA A 259 -11.35 -11.33 6.26
CA ALA A 259 -10.88 -9.97 6.44
C ALA A 259 -10.68 -9.62 7.93
N GLU A 260 -11.63 -10.03 8.78
CA GLU A 260 -11.52 -9.81 10.22
C GLU A 260 -10.34 -10.59 10.81
N ASP A 261 -10.18 -11.86 10.43
CA ASP A 261 -9.07 -12.69 10.90
C ASP A 261 -7.71 -12.13 10.44
N ALA A 262 -7.59 -11.71 9.18
CA ALA A 262 -6.38 -11.12 8.63
C ALA A 262 -6.02 -9.79 9.33
N VAL A 263 -7.01 -8.92 9.52
CA VAL A 263 -6.83 -7.63 10.18
C VAL A 263 -6.55 -7.79 11.67
N ASP A 264 -7.25 -8.68 12.40
CA ASP A 264 -6.98 -8.95 13.82
C ASP A 264 -5.54 -9.47 14.02
N LYS A 265 -5.10 -10.41 13.17
CA LYS A 265 -3.74 -10.93 13.17
C LYS A 265 -2.71 -9.82 12.94
N LYS A 266 -2.93 -8.94 11.96
CA LYS A 266 -2.01 -7.85 11.64
C LYS A 266 -2.02 -6.75 12.70
N ALA A 267 -3.13 -6.51 13.34
CA ALA A 267 -3.22 -5.63 14.50
C ALA A 267 -2.43 -6.20 15.70
N ASP A 268 -2.44 -7.53 15.91
CA ASP A 268 -1.57 -8.18 16.91
C ASP A 268 -0.09 -8.01 16.57
N GLU A 269 0.27 -8.22 15.29
CA GLU A 269 1.64 -8.03 14.82
C GLU A 269 2.09 -6.57 14.98
N MET A 270 1.21 -5.60 14.76
CA MET A 270 1.49 -4.17 14.99
C MET A 270 1.74 -3.87 16.46
N VAL A 271 0.87 -4.30 17.39
CA VAL A 271 1.09 -4.13 18.83
C VAL A 271 2.47 -4.65 19.22
N LYS A 272 2.76 -5.88 18.84
CA LYS A 272 4.05 -6.52 19.12
C LYS A 272 5.22 -5.75 18.50
N THR A 273 5.06 -5.21 17.30
CA THR A 273 6.10 -4.44 16.62
C THR A 273 6.40 -3.14 17.36
N LEU A 274 5.38 -2.46 17.88
CA LEU A 274 5.54 -1.24 18.71
C LEU A 274 6.22 -1.55 20.04
N GLU A 275 5.82 -2.64 20.71
CA GLU A 275 6.46 -3.12 21.95
C GLU A 275 7.92 -3.48 21.73
N ASP A 276 8.22 -4.23 20.67
CA ASP A 276 9.57 -4.63 20.29
C ASP A 276 10.44 -3.40 19.96
N HIS A 277 9.87 -2.37 19.32
CA HIS A 277 10.58 -1.13 19.00
C HIS A 277 10.97 -0.38 20.28
N GLY A 278 10.05 -0.17 21.20
CA GLY A 278 10.32 0.43 22.51
C GLY A 278 11.29 -0.39 23.34
N GLY A 279 11.15 -1.71 23.35
CA GLY A 279 12.04 -2.63 24.05
C GLY A 279 13.48 -2.60 23.54
N LYS A 280 13.67 -2.47 22.20
CA LYS A 280 15.00 -2.31 21.60
C LYS A 280 15.64 -0.98 21.94
N ILE A 281 14.87 0.11 22.01
CA ILE A 281 15.35 1.41 22.46
C ILE A 281 15.87 1.31 23.90
N ASP A 282 15.07 0.73 24.80
CA ASP A 282 15.46 0.54 26.21
C ASP A 282 16.69 -0.37 26.36
N LYS A 283 16.77 -1.44 25.57
CA LYS A 283 17.92 -2.33 25.57
C LYS A 283 19.18 -1.63 25.04
N SER A 284 19.05 -0.88 23.93
CA SER A 284 20.18 -0.10 23.38
C SER A 284 20.76 0.88 24.40
N LYS A 285 19.87 1.52 25.21
CA LYS A 285 20.29 2.34 26.33
C LYS A 285 21.08 1.54 27.38
N LYS A 286 20.58 0.37 27.77
CA LYS A 286 21.19 -0.48 28.80
C LYS A 286 22.55 -1.01 28.39
N ASP A 287 22.71 -1.44 27.14
CA ASP A 287 23.97 -1.98 26.60
C ASP A 287 25.05 -0.89 26.52
N GLN A 288 24.68 0.36 26.32
CA GLN A 288 25.60 1.49 26.34
C GLN A 288 25.97 1.97 27.75
N LYS A 289 25.15 1.65 28.76
CA LYS A 289 25.49 1.89 30.17
C LYS A 289 26.51 0.91 30.76
N GLY A 290 26.65 -0.24 30.16
CA GLY A 290 27.55 -1.31 30.58
C GLY A 290 28.82 -1.35 29.75
N THR A 291 29.82 -0.60 30.15
CA THR A 291 31.24 -0.72 29.82
C THR A 291 31.73 -0.46 28.39
N ASP A 292 32.55 0.54 28.24
CA ASP A 292 33.32 0.97 27.05
C ASP A 292 34.25 -0.11 26.45
N ASP A 293 34.55 -1.18 27.15
CA ASP A 293 35.53 -2.21 26.71
C ASP A 293 34.89 -3.45 26.05
N ASP A 294 33.64 -3.81 26.39
CA ASP A 294 32.96 -4.96 25.78
C ASP A 294 32.22 -4.58 24.47
N THR A 295 31.88 -3.33 24.31
CA THR A 295 31.10 -2.81 23.16
C THR A 295 31.84 -2.98 21.84
N LYS A 296 33.19 -2.88 21.87
CA LYS A 296 34.04 -3.02 20.68
C LYS A 296 34.13 -4.46 20.18
N ALA A 297 34.03 -5.42 21.07
CA ALA A 297 34.09 -6.86 20.72
C ALA A 297 32.72 -7.42 20.30
N GLU A 298 31.60 -6.87 20.82
CA GLU A 298 30.24 -7.28 20.45
C GLU A 298 29.76 -6.64 19.14
N ILE A 299 30.18 -5.42 18.83
CA ILE A 299 29.91 -4.76 17.52
C ILE A 299 30.46 -5.61 16.36
N ASP A 300 31.57 -6.33 16.59
CA ASP A 300 32.11 -7.24 15.57
C ASP A 300 31.39 -8.60 15.48
N LYS A 301 30.59 -8.98 16.48
CA LYS A 301 29.81 -10.22 16.49
C LYS A 301 28.36 -10.11 16.04
N CYS A 302 27.78 -8.92 16.10
CA CYS A 302 26.38 -8.69 15.72
C CYS A 302 26.18 -8.38 14.23
N LYS A 303 26.86 -9.08 13.35
CA LYS A 303 26.63 -9.04 11.89
C LYS A 303 25.48 -9.98 11.50
N THR A 304 24.33 -9.85 12.12
CA THR A 304 23.14 -10.52 11.60
C THR A 304 22.40 -9.61 10.63
N HIS A 305 22.34 -10.08 9.43
CA HIS A 305 21.70 -9.52 8.26
C HIS A 305 20.20 -9.34 8.49
N ASP A 306 19.77 -8.11 8.73
CA ASP A 306 18.36 -7.74 8.50
C ASP A 306 18.22 -7.45 6.98
N GLY A 307 17.60 -8.36 6.26
CA GLY A 307 17.57 -8.37 4.79
C GLY A 307 16.84 -7.19 4.11
N ASP A 308 16.57 -6.11 4.85
CA ASP A 308 15.79 -4.99 4.35
C ASP A 308 16.40 -3.59 4.63
N ASP A 309 17.61 -3.52 5.13
CA ASP A 309 18.43 -2.30 5.17
C ASP A 309 19.17 -2.09 3.84
N THR A 310 18.43 -2.23 2.73
CA THR A 310 18.98 -1.97 1.41
C THR A 310 19.26 -0.47 1.28
N PRO A 311 20.55 -0.04 1.20
CA PRO A 311 20.86 1.38 1.06
C PRO A 311 20.21 1.95 -0.17
N MET A 312 19.63 3.15 -0.03
CA MET A 312 18.97 3.86 -1.12
C MET A 312 19.78 5.10 -1.50
N TYR A 313 19.86 5.37 -2.80
CA TYR A 313 20.60 6.51 -3.33
C TYR A 313 19.74 7.28 -4.32
N LEU A 314 19.60 8.57 -4.09
CA LEU A 314 18.92 9.49 -4.99
C LEU A 314 19.91 10.07 -6.00
N LEU A 315 19.67 9.79 -7.28
CA LEU A 315 20.46 10.26 -8.40
C LEU A 315 19.74 11.42 -9.09
N SER A 316 20.27 12.62 -8.97
CA SER A 316 19.65 13.82 -9.52
C SER A 316 20.05 14.10 -10.96
N ALA A 317 19.25 14.90 -11.67
CA ALA A 317 19.49 15.27 -13.07
C ALA A 317 20.81 16.01 -13.30
N ASP A 318 21.29 16.75 -12.31
CA ASP A 318 22.57 17.47 -12.33
C ASP A 318 23.80 16.57 -12.12
N GLY A 319 23.59 15.30 -11.80
CA GLY A 319 24.64 14.32 -11.52
C GLY A 319 24.98 14.17 -10.05
N SER A 320 24.39 14.95 -9.15
CA SER A 320 24.57 14.75 -7.71
C SER A 320 23.96 13.42 -7.25
N VAL A 321 24.59 12.82 -6.23
CA VAL A 321 24.16 11.59 -5.59
C VAL A 321 24.09 11.80 -4.10
N GLN A 322 22.97 11.44 -3.52
CA GLN A 322 22.76 11.50 -2.07
C GLN A 322 22.26 10.15 -1.56
N GLU A 323 22.74 9.73 -0.42
CA GLU A 323 22.14 8.61 0.32
C GLU A 323 20.77 9.08 0.80
N LEU A 324 19.74 8.26 0.52
CA LEU A 324 18.35 8.53 0.86
C LEU A 324 17.96 7.64 2.03
N HIS A 325 17.56 8.25 3.13
CA HIS A 325 17.15 7.55 4.34
C HIS A 325 15.63 7.31 4.36
N ALA A 326 15.19 6.29 5.10
CA ALA A 326 13.78 5.89 5.16
C ALA A 326 12.84 7.00 5.70
N ASP A 327 13.36 7.92 6.48
CA ASP A 327 12.66 9.10 6.99
C ASP A 327 12.57 10.26 5.95
N GLY A 328 13.12 10.06 4.76
CA GLY A 328 13.21 11.07 3.72
C GLY A 328 14.37 12.07 3.89
N SER A 329 15.18 11.95 4.93
CA SER A 329 16.40 12.75 5.04
C SER A 329 17.44 12.29 4.00
N ARG A 330 18.38 13.17 3.68
CA ARG A 330 19.41 12.93 2.68
C ARG A 330 20.78 13.27 3.25
N SER A 331 21.79 12.47 2.93
CA SER A 331 23.17 12.72 3.29
C SER A 331 24.11 12.52 2.11
N ASP A 332 25.30 13.11 2.18
CA ASP A 332 26.32 12.94 1.15
C ASP A 332 26.89 11.52 1.21
N VAL A 333 27.12 10.93 0.04
CA VAL A 333 27.76 9.62 -0.07
C VAL A 333 29.21 9.69 0.40
N GLN A 334 29.53 8.91 1.42
CA GLN A 334 30.87 8.87 1.98
C GLN A 334 31.85 8.14 1.06
N LYS A 335 33.09 8.60 0.99
CA LYS A 335 34.16 7.92 0.22
C LYS A 335 34.46 6.51 0.74
N SER A 336 34.14 6.23 1.99
CA SER A 336 34.27 4.93 2.65
C SER A 336 33.13 3.99 2.41
N ASP A 337 32.06 4.41 1.70
CA ASP A 337 30.90 3.59 1.39
C ASP A 337 31.31 2.33 0.62
N LYS A 338 30.87 1.17 1.13
CA LYS A 338 31.15 -0.16 0.56
C LYS A 338 29.90 -0.86 0.00
N SER A 339 28.77 -0.16 -0.05
CA SER A 339 27.51 -0.70 -0.56
C SER A 339 27.60 -1.15 -2.02
N GLY A 340 28.42 -0.49 -2.80
CA GLY A 340 28.55 -0.68 -4.24
C GLY A 340 28.13 0.54 -5.05
N ILE A 341 27.66 1.60 -4.43
CA ILE A 341 27.27 2.83 -5.13
C ILE A 341 28.43 3.41 -5.95
N TRP A 342 29.67 3.29 -5.45
CA TRP A 342 30.88 3.74 -6.15
C TRP A 342 31.17 2.98 -7.46
N ASN A 343 30.51 1.83 -7.70
CA ASN A 343 30.63 1.14 -8.99
C ASN A 343 29.93 1.91 -10.13
N VAL A 344 29.00 2.80 -9.81
CA VAL A 344 28.23 3.60 -10.79
C VAL A 344 28.48 5.12 -10.67
N MET A 345 29.37 5.53 -9.76
CA MET A 345 29.77 6.91 -9.54
C MET A 345 31.12 7.22 -10.18
N GLU A 346 31.31 8.48 -10.57
CA GLU A 346 32.60 9.04 -10.95
C GLU A 346 33.48 9.33 -9.72
N LYS A 347 34.79 9.47 -9.90
CA LYS A 347 35.75 9.70 -8.80
C LYS A 347 35.51 10.98 -8.01
N ASP A 348 34.81 11.95 -8.59
CA ASP A 348 34.47 13.21 -7.97
C ASP A 348 33.21 13.16 -7.09
N GLY A 349 32.57 12.00 -7.01
CA GLY A 349 31.35 11.80 -6.21
C GLY A 349 30.04 12.09 -6.96
N THR A 350 30.12 12.32 -8.25
CA THR A 350 28.93 12.51 -9.11
C THR A 350 28.60 11.25 -9.90
N VAL A 351 27.47 11.23 -10.57
CA VAL A 351 27.16 10.25 -11.62
C VAL A 351 27.21 10.88 -12.99
N TRP A 352 27.71 10.13 -13.94
CA TRP A 352 27.79 10.61 -15.32
C TRP A 352 26.41 10.94 -15.90
N ARG A 353 26.35 12.09 -16.58
CA ARG A 353 25.18 12.54 -17.33
C ARG A 353 25.57 12.87 -18.77
N PRO A 354 24.76 12.48 -19.77
CA PRO A 354 25.03 12.86 -21.15
C PRO A 354 24.97 14.37 -21.32
N PRO A 355 25.81 14.96 -22.18
CA PRO A 355 25.71 16.37 -22.53
C PRO A 355 24.29 16.71 -23.02
N LYS A 356 23.82 17.90 -22.68
CA LYS A 356 22.47 18.35 -23.05
C LYS A 356 22.24 18.25 -24.56
N GLY A 357 21.13 17.62 -24.94
CA GLY A 357 20.75 17.41 -26.34
C GLY A 357 21.40 16.19 -27.00
N THR A 358 22.20 15.39 -26.28
CA THR A 358 22.76 14.14 -26.80
C THR A 358 21.96 12.92 -26.30
N ASN A 359 21.96 11.87 -27.11
CA ASN A 359 21.42 10.56 -26.73
C ASN A 359 22.50 9.49 -27.01
N PRO A 360 23.37 9.21 -26.02
CA PRO A 360 24.50 8.27 -26.23
C PRO A 360 24.05 6.81 -26.33
N TYR A 361 22.85 6.50 -25.90
CA TYR A 361 22.28 5.15 -25.95
C TYR A 361 20.94 5.19 -26.72
N PRO A 362 21.00 5.40 -28.06
CA PRO A 362 19.81 5.50 -28.91
C PRO A 362 19.19 4.12 -29.15
N ILE A 363 17.88 4.07 -29.27
CA ILE A 363 17.19 2.88 -29.77
C ILE A 363 17.27 2.93 -31.30
N PRO A 364 17.74 1.86 -31.97
CA PRO A 364 17.75 1.80 -33.43
C PRO A 364 16.36 2.04 -34.03
N ASN A 365 16.24 2.92 -35.01
CA ASN A 365 14.97 3.26 -35.65
C ASN A 365 14.28 2.06 -36.34
N THR A 366 15.05 1.06 -36.71
CA THR A 366 14.59 -0.18 -37.36
C THR A 366 14.14 -1.26 -36.38
N ARG A 367 14.24 -1.02 -35.09
CA ARG A 367 13.88 -2.03 -34.10
C ARG A 367 12.37 -2.21 -34.04
N SER A 368 11.89 -3.26 -34.66
CA SER A 368 10.61 -3.92 -34.38
C SER A 368 10.92 -5.18 -33.58
N GLY A 369 11.06 -5.08 -32.26
CA GLY A 369 11.51 -6.22 -31.48
C GLY A 369 10.90 -6.22 -30.07
N PRO A 370 11.27 -7.21 -29.26
CA PRO A 370 10.73 -7.34 -27.92
C PRO A 370 10.96 -6.07 -27.13
N LYS A 371 10.03 -5.75 -26.28
CA LYS A 371 10.07 -4.68 -25.29
C LYS A 371 9.84 -5.30 -23.93
N VAL A 372 10.34 -4.66 -22.88
CA VAL A 372 10.03 -5.15 -21.55
C VAL A 372 8.53 -5.10 -21.32
N VAL A 373 8.00 -6.16 -20.75
CA VAL A 373 6.62 -6.20 -20.25
C VAL A 373 6.68 -5.82 -18.78
N SER A 374 6.13 -4.67 -18.42
CA SER A 374 6.07 -4.25 -17.03
C SER A 374 4.80 -4.77 -16.38
N GLN A 375 4.95 -5.26 -15.14
CA GLN A 375 3.84 -5.72 -14.33
C GLN A 375 3.25 -4.53 -13.54
N LYS A 376 1.93 -4.36 -13.61
CA LYS A 376 1.25 -3.35 -12.77
C LYS A 376 1.15 -3.86 -11.34
N ILE A 377 1.60 -3.02 -10.40
CA ILE A 377 1.55 -3.28 -8.96
C ILE A 377 0.91 -2.10 -8.23
N ALA A 378 0.47 -2.29 -6.99
CA ALA A 378 0.00 -1.18 -6.18
C ALA A 378 1.18 -0.26 -5.78
N PRO A 379 1.00 1.08 -5.77
CA PRO A 379 2.00 2.00 -5.23
C PRO A 379 2.36 1.62 -3.79
N GLY A 380 3.63 1.78 -3.41
CA GLY A 380 4.13 1.44 -2.07
C GLY A 380 4.19 -0.05 -1.73
N SER A 381 3.77 -0.95 -2.63
CA SER A 381 3.71 -2.39 -2.33
C SER A 381 5.06 -3.12 -2.38
N THR A 382 6.08 -2.55 -3.02
CA THR A 382 7.44 -3.11 -3.07
C THR A 382 8.45 -2.13 -2.49
N ASP A 383 9.63 -2.63 -2.12
CA ASP A 383 10.77 -1.82 -1.68
C ASP A 383 11.14 -0.74 -2.69
N LEU A 384 11.15 -1.06 -3.99
CA LEU A 384 11.43 -0.09 -5.05
C LEU A 384 10.35 0.99 -5.16
N SER A 385 9.07 0.61 -5.10
CA SER A 385 7.98 1.59 -5.14
C SER A 385 7.99 2.51 -3.91
N ARG A 386 8.30 1.97 -2.74
CA ARG A 386 8.47 2.77 -1.51
C ARG A 386 9.66 3.71 -1.58
N ALA A 387 10.77 3.28 -2.17
CA ALA A 387 11.93 4.15 -2.37
C ALA A 387 11.58 5.39 -3.21
N THR A 388 10.68 5.27 -4.20
CA THR A 388 10.21 6.44 -4.95
C THR A 388 9.30 7.35 -4.12
N GLU A 389 8.45 6.81 -3.25
CA GLU A 389 7.64 7.59 -2.32
C GLU A 389 8.51 8.38 -1.32
N ILE A 390 9.53 7.73 -0.75
CA ILE A 390 10.52 8.36 0.13
C ILE A 390 11.27 9.47 -0.62
N ALA A 391 11.68 9.23 -1.87
CA ALA A 391 12.37 10.24 -2.67
C ALA A 391 11.46 11.44 -3.00
N ARG A 392 10.18 11.19 -3.27
CA ARG A 392 9.19 12.26 -3.43
C ARG A 392 9.03 13.10 -2.19
N PHE A 393 8.94 12.44 -1.05
CA PHE A 393 8.92 13.08 0.23
C PHE A 393 10.17 13.95 0.44
N ALA A 394 11.37 13.36 0.27
CA ALA A 394 12.66 14.03 0.41
C ALA A 394 12.82 15.28 -0.49
N LYS A 395 12.20 15.25 -1.69
CA LYS A 395 12.22 16.38 -2.64
C LYS A 395 11.04 17.35 -2.48
N GLY A 396 9.97 16.95 -1.79
CA GLY A 396 8.70 17.69 -1.76
C GLY A 396 8.02 17.77 -3.13
N ASP A 397 8.33 16.85 -4.04
CA ASP A 397 7.83 16.85 -5.42
C ASP A 397 6.65 15.89 -5.58
N TYR A 398 5.47 16.47 -5.66
CA TYR A 398 4.20 15.76 -5.96
C TYR A 398 3.61 16.23 -7.31
N GLY A 399 4.46 16.76 -8.17
CA GLY A 399 4.07 17.28 -9.48
C GLY A 399 4.04 16.24 -10.58
N GLY A 400 4.20 16.71 -11.82
CA GLY A 400 4.12 15.89 -13.03
C GLY A 400 5.37 15.09 -13.38
N THR A 401 6.46 15.17 -12.59
CA THR A 401 7.65 14.35 -12.74
C THR A 401 7.34 12.87 -12.53
N ASN A 402 8.12 12.00 -13.13
CA ASN A 402 8.07 10.56 -12.86
C ASN A 402 9.28 10.18 -12.03
N PHE A 403 9.09 9.30 -11.05
CA PHE A 403 10.18 8.67 -10.33
C PHE A 403 10.30 7.20 -10.72
N ALA A 404 11.52 6.71 -10.70
CA ALA A 404 11.83 5.29 -10.88
C ALA A 404 12.84 4.86 -9.82
N ALA A 405 12.84 3.56 -9.51
CA ALA A 405 13.84 2.93 -8.68
C ALA A 405 14.37 1.66 -9.35
N ALA A 406 15.63 1.35 -9.13
CA ALA A 406 16.24 0.12 -9.62
C ALA A 406 17.03 -0.57 -8.51
N GLU A 407 16.91 -1.87 -8.44
CA GLU A 407 17.77 -2.71 -7.61
C GLU A 407 19.06 -3.02 -8.36
N TYR A 408 20.16 -2.52 -7.81
CA TYR A 408 21.51 -2.84 -8.28
C TYR A 408 22.16 -3.81 -7.29
N VAL A 409 22.58 -4.95 -7.77
CA VAL A 409 23.26 -5.98 -6.96
C VAL A 409 24.76 -5.80 -7.10
N ASN A 410 25.44 -5.45 -6.00
CA ASN A 410 26.89 -5.30 -5.99
C ASN A 410 27.58 -6.63 -6.37
N PRO A 411 28.29 -6.73 -7.50
CA PRO A 411 28.84 -7.99 -7.98
C PRO A 411 29.94 -8.58 -7.08
N LYS A 412 30.53 -7.77 -6.19
CA LYS A 412 31.56 -8.22 -5.26
C LYS A 412 31.00 -8.83 -3.98
N THR A 413 29.85 -8.32 -3.53
CA THR A 413 29.27 -8.71 -2.23
C THR A 413 27.97 -9.48 -2.36
N GLY A 414 27.33 -9.45 -3.52
CA GLY A 414 25.98 -9.98 -3.74
C GLY A 414 24.87 -9.19 -3.05
N LYS A 415 25.18 -8.06 -2.40
CA LYS A 415 24.21 -7.25 -1.67
C LYS A 415 23.55 -6.23 -2.61
N PRO A 416 22.22 -6.04 -2.50
CA PRO A 416 21.51 -5.04 -3.28
C PRO A 416 21.68 -3.63 -2.70
N ILE A 417 21.58 -2.64 -3.56
CA ILE A 417 21.26 -1.24 -3.24
C ILE A 417 20.12 -0.77 -4.12
N ILE A 418 19.43 0.27 -3.73
CA ILE A 418 18.36 0.87 -4.51
C ILE A 418 18.83 2.22 -5.06
N LEU A 419 18.79 2.35 -6.37
CA LEU A 419 19.05 3.60 -7.08
C LEU A 419 17.71 4.25 -7.43
N VAL A 420 17.50 5.49 -7.00
CA VAL A 420 16.27 6.24 -7.30
C VAL A 420 16.60 7.41 -8.20
N GLY A 421 15.80 7.65 -9.21
CA GLY A 421 15.95 8.78 -10.13
C GLY A 421 14.59 9.38 -10.52
N ASP A 422 14.61 10.66 -10.85
CA ASP A 422 13.44 11.38 -11.35
C ASP A 422 13.58 11.79 -12.82
N SER A 423 12.52 12.36 -13.36
CA SER A 423 12.46 12.84 -14.75
C SER A 423 12.62 14.36 -14.89
N GLU A 424 13.33 15.02 -13.96
CA GLU A 424 13.63 16.47 -14.07
C GLU A 424 14.56 16.79 -15.27
N GLY A 425 15.31 15.80 -15.71
CA GLY A 425 16.16 15.89 -16.91
C GLY A 425 15.79 14.83 -17.93
N PRO A 426 16.54 13.71 -18.01
CA PRO A 426 16.15 12.52 -18.76
C PRO A 426 14.90 11.88 -18.14
N HIS A 427 14.27 10.93 -18.82
CA HIS A 427 13.28 10.08 -18.17
C HIS A 427 13.89 9.33 -16.98
N SER A 428 13.11 9.11 -15.93
CA SER A 428 13.58 8.56 -14.66
C SER A 428 14.36 7.25 -14.80
N GLU A 429 13.93 6.36 -15.70
CA GLU A 429 14.62 5.12 -16.01
C GLU A 429 16.03 5.40 -16.59
N ARG A 430 16.16 6.46 -17.37
CA ARG A 430 17.46 6.88 -17.96
C ARG A 430 18.31 7.64 -16.96
N THR A 431 17.69 8.37 -16.02
CA THR A 431 18.40 9.02 -14.92
C THR A 431 19.17 8.00 -14.10
N ILE A 432 18.58 6.83 -13.86
CA ILE A 432 19.24 5.71 -13.18
C ILE A 432 20.19 4.99 -14.14
N GLY A 433 19.75 4.69 -15.35
CA GLY A 433 20.44 3.78 -16.22
C GLY A 433 21.69 4.37 -16.89
N TYR A 434 21.79 5.67 -17.13
CA TYR A 434 22.97 6.26 -17.77
C TYR A 434 24.28 6.04 -17.01
N PRO A 435 24.36 6.28 -15.68
CA PRO A 435 25.58 5.96 -14.94
C PRO A 435 25.88 4.45 -14.91
N VAL A 436 24.86 3.61 -14.82
CA VAL A 436 25.02 2.16 -14.82
C VAL A 436 25.64 1.70 -16.15
N LEU A 437 25.11 2.17 -17.29
CA LEU A 437 25.64 1.87 -18.62
C LEU A 437 27.04 2.44 -18.85
N ARG A 438 27.32 3.62 -18.28
CA ARG A 438 28.65 4.26 -18.38
C ARG A 438 29.73 3.40 -17.78
N HIS A 439 29.41 2.67 -16.72
CA HIS A 439 30.34 1.82 -15.98
C HIS A 439 30.25 0.34 -16.37
N ASN A 440 29.43 -0.05 -17.37
CA ASN A 440 29.18 -1.42 -17.82
C ASN A 440 28.63 -2.33 -16.69
N GLU A 441 27.75 -1.78 -15.86
CA GLU A 441 27.17 -2.45 -14.70
C GLU A 441 25.72 -2.89 -14.95
N GLU A 442 25.23 -2.84 -16.19
CA GLU A 442 23.83 -3.10 -16.55
C GLU A 442 23.36 -4.52 -16.26
N ALA A 443 24.27 -5.50 -16.27
CA ALA A 443 23.95 -6.88 -15.90
C ALA A 443 23.59 -7.05 -14.42
N ASN A 444 23.96 -6.09 -13.58
CA ASN A 444 23.74 -6.11 -12.15
C ASN A 444 22.42 -5.44 -11.73
N ILE A 445 21.62 -4.94 -12.68
CA ILE A 445 20.25 -4.49 -12.40
C ILE A 445 19.32 -5.69 -12.48
N SER A 446 18.65 -6.00 -11.37
CA SER A 446 17.75 -7.15 -11.24
C SER A 446 16.28 -6.76 -11.37
N ARG A 447 15.90 -5.60 -10.82
CA ARG A 447 14.53 -5.09 -10.85
C ARG A 447 14.52 -3.59 -11.15
N VAL A 448 13.47 -3.14 -11.84
CA VAL A 448 13.20 -1.72 -12.10
C VAL A 448 11.71 -1.47 -11.80
N TYR A 449 11.44 -0.46 -11.00
CA TYR A 449 10.12 0.08 -10.79
C TYR A 449 10.04 1.50 -11.35
N THR A 450 8.90 1.86 -11.92
CA THR A 450 8.59 3.22 -12.34
C THR A 450 7.14 3.57 -11.99
N GLU A 451 6.88 4.78 -11.52
CA GLU A 451 5.53 5.16 -11.09
C GLU A 451 4.52 5.10 -12.23
N ARG A 452 4.92 5.48 -13.43
CA ARG A 452 4.13 5.32 -14.67
C ARG A 452 4.64 4.13 -15.46
N GLU A 453 3.77 3.51 -16.21
CA GLU A 453 4.16 2.51 -17.20
C GLU A 453 5.28 3.06 -18.11
N PRO A 454 6.37 2.30 -18.36
CA PRO A 454 7.46 2.72 -19.23
C PRO A 454 6.95 3.18 -20.59
N CYS A 455 7.37 4.35 -21.02
CA CYS A 455 6.84 4.96 -22.23
C CYS A 455 7.11 4.13 -23.49
N GLN A 456 6.07 3.94 -24.31
CA GLN A 456 6.10 3.15 -25.56
C GLN A 456 6.32 4.02 -26.81
N LYS A 457 6.03 5.33 -26.73
CA LYS A 457 6.40 6.34 -27.74
C LYS A 457 7.68 7.04 -27.33
N SER A 458 8.25 7.83 -28.19
CA SER A 458 9.50 8.55 -27.91
C SER A 458 9.53 9.13 -26.49
N PRO A 459 10.58 8.86 -25.73
CA PRO A 459 11.85 8.20 -26.06
C PRO A 459 11.86 6.66 -25.91
N LYS A 460 10.72 5.97 -25.78
CA LYS A 460 10.56 4.50 -25.79
C LYS A 460 11.36 3.82 -24.66
N CYS A 461 11.05 4.13 -23.41
CA CYS A 461 11.75 3.56 -22.26
C CYS A 461 11.57 2.03 -22.16
N ASP A 462 10.42 1.50 -22.60
CA ASP A 462 10.16 0.07 -22.67
C ASP A 462 11.16 -0.69 -23.58
N GLN A 463 11.43 -0.14 -24.77
CA GLN A 463 12.41 -0.71 -25.70
C GLN A 463 13.84 -0.44 -25.22
N TRP A 464 14.08 0.70 -24.56
CA TRP A 464 15.39 1.07 -24.07
C TRP A 464 15.85 0.16 -22.92
N LEU A 465 14.93 -0.16 -22.00
CA LEU A 465 15.19 -1.13 -20.93
C LEU A 465 15.45 -2.53 -21.51
N ASP A 466 14.72 -2.92 -22.55
CA ASP A 466 14.96 -4.21 -23.21
C ASP A 466 16.33 -4.27 -23.90
N GLU A 467 16.69 -3.22 -24.66
CA GLU A 467 17.95 -3.15 -25.40
C GLU A 467 19.18 -3.20 -24.48
N TYR A 468 19.17 -2.37 -23.45
CA TYR A 468 20.37 -2.09 -22.69
C TYR A 468 20.47 -2.86 -21.37
N PHE A 469 19.36 -3.34 -20.83
CA PHE A 469 19.34 -4.03 -19.53
C PHE A 469 18.87 -5.47 -19.65
N LYS A 470 17.68 -5.71 -20.21
CA LYS A 470 17.16 -7.08 -20.31
C LYS A 470 18.00 -7.97 -21.23
N SER A 471 18.61 -7.40 -22.27
CA SER A 471 19.59 -8.11 -23.11
C SER A 471 20.82 -8.58 -22.34
N LYS A 472 21.18 -7.92 -21.23
CA LYS A 472 22.32 -8.24 -20.37
C LYS A 472 21.92 -9.06 -19.14
N ASN A 473 20.72 -8.82 -18.62
CA ASN A 473 20.11 -9.62 -17.57
C ASN A 473 18.72 -10.11 -18.02
N PRO A 474 18.60 -11.31 -18.61
CA PRO A 474 17.32 -11.85 -19.06
C PRO A 474 16.26 -11.99 -17.97
N ASN A 475 16.68 -12.05 -16.70
CA ASN A 475 15.80 -12.15 -15.53
C ASN A 475 15.33 -10.79 -15.02
N LEU A 476 15.68 -9.69 -15.69
CA LEU A 476 15.23 -8.35 -15.33
C LEU A 476 13.70 -8.31 -15.19
N GLN A 477 13.23 -7.89 -14.02
CA GLN A 477 11.83 -7.63 -13.74
C GLN A 477 11.55 -6.13 -13.83
N VAL A 478 10.43 -5.76 -14.46
CA VAL A 478 10.02 -4.36 -14.59
C VAL A 478 8.60 -4.24 -14.03
N GLU A 479 8.40 -3.28 -13.14
CA GLU A 479 7.14 -3.03 -12.46
C GLU A 479 6.72 -1.56 -12.66
N HIS A 480 5.42 -1.30 -12.64
CA HIS A 480 4.88 0.06 -12.63
C HIS A 480 3.63 0.15 -11.77
N ALA A 481 3.31 1.34 -11.26
CA ALA A 481 2.10 1.55 -10.48
C ALA A 481 0.92 2.05 -11.33
N ASN A 482 1.15 3.05 -12.16
CA ASN A 482 0.09 3.78 -12.84
C ASN A 482 0.14 3.58 -14.34
N SER A 483 -1.00 3.29 -14.94
CA SER A 483 -1.14 3.20 -16.38
C SER A 483 -0.85 4.55 -17.03
N TYR A 484 -0.18 4.52 -18.18
CA TYR A 484 0.16 5.70 -18.95
C TYR A 484 -0.26 5.54 -20.41
N ASP A 485 -1.48 5.98 -20.73
CA ASP A 485 -2.03 5.82 -22.09
C ASP A 485 -1.47 6.84 -23.07
N GLN A 486 -0.44 6.46 -23.76
CA GLN A 486 0.18 7.28 -24.80
C GLN A 486 -0.58 7.27 -26.14
N THR A 487 -1.69 6.57 -26.27
CA THR A 487 -2.59 6.68 -27.45
C THR A 487 -3.37 7.98 -27.40
N LEU A 488 -3.68 8.46 -26.19
CA LEU A 488 -4.34 9.73 -25.94
C LEU A 488 -3.41 10.92 -26.18
N SER A 489 -3.98 12.07 -26.49
CA SER A 489 -3.20 13.30 -26.67
C SER A 489 -2.52 13.74 -25.39
N ALA A 490 -1.44 14.53 -25.48
CA ALA A 490 -0.74 15.04 -24.29
C ALA A 490 -1.60 15.96 -23.42
N LYS A 491 -2.69 16.50 -23.98
CA LYS A 491 -3.65 17.39 -23.27
C LYS A 491 -4.85 16.62 -22.71
N ASP A 492 -4.97 15.33 -23.03
CA ASP A 492 -6.08 14.52 -22.56
C ASP A 492 -5.93 14.26 -21.05
N PRO A 493 -6.92 14.61 -20.23
CA PRO A 493 -6.84 14.40 -18.79
C PRO A 493 -6.77 12.91 -18.40
N ASP A 494 -7.26 12.00 -19.25
CA ASP A 494 -7.28 10.58 -18.93
C ASP A 494 -5.94 9.89 -19.19
N ARG A 495 -5.06 10.52 -19.98
CA ARG A 495 -3.75 9.98 -20.32
C ARG A 495 -2.89 9.61 -19.10
N ASP A 496 -3.02 10.37 -18.01
CA ASP A 496 -2.17 10.29 -16.81
C ASP A 496 -3.00 10.46 -15.52
N ARG A 497 -4.25 10.04 -15.55
CA ARG A 497 -5.20 10.25 -14.44
C ARG A 497 -4.77 9.51 -13.18
N GLU A 498 -4.46 8.22 -13.31
CA GLU A 498 -4.06 7.39 -12.18
C GLU A 498 -2.86 7.99 -11.42
N HIS A 499 -1.84 8.44 -12.15
CA HIS A 499 -0.67 9.03 -11.51
C HIS A 499 -0.99 10.39 -10.84
N ARG A 500 -1.82 11.23 -11.45
CA ARG A 500 -2.24 12.48 -10.81
C ARG A 500 -3.06 12.25 -9.54
N ASP A 501 -3.96 11.28 -9.57
CA ASP A 501 -4.75 10.91 -8.40
C ASP A 501 -3.83 10.36 -7.30
N TYR A 502 -2.91 9.47 -7.66
CA TYR A 502 -1.89 8.94 -6.76
C TYR A 502 -1.03 10.05 -6.12
N MET A 503 -0.53 11.03 -6.92
CA MET A 503 0.27 12.15 -6.40
C MET A 503 -0.51 13.02 -5.42
N ARG A 504 -1.78 13.27 -5.72
CA ARG A 504 -2.66 14.02 -4.82
C ARG A 504 -2.86 13.30 -3.49
N ASP A 505 -3.07 11.99 -3.54
CA ASP A 505 -3.36 11.20 -2.35
C ASP A 505 -2.07 10.92 -1.54
N LEU A 506 -0.94 10.69 -2.19
CA LEU A 506 0.37 10.58 -1.56
C LEU A 506 0.76 11.89 -0.85
N LYS A 507 0.53 13.05 -1.49
CA LYS A 507 0.78 14.35 -0.86
C LYS A 507 -0.03 14.53 0.41
N LYS A 508 -1.33 14.18 0.37
CA LYS A 508 -2.19 14.26 1.57
C LYS A 508 -1.69 13.32 2.67
N LEU A 509 -1.28 12.11 2.29
CA LEU A 509 -0.73 11.14 3.23
C LEU A 509 0.50 11.70 3.93
N HIS A 510 1.49 12.21 3.19
CA HIS A 510 2.70 12.78 3.73
C HIS A 510 2.42 14.03 4.58
N GLN A 511 1.49 14.90 4.18
CA GLN A 511 1.07 16.04 4.98
C GLN A 511 0.37 15.64 6.30
N SER A 512 -0.43 14.55 6.30
CA SER A 512 -1.08 14.05 7.52
C SER A 512 -0.07 13.46 8.52
N GLN A 513 1.12 13.10 8.05
CA GLN A 513 2.23 12.58 8.86
C GLN A 513 3.12 13.70 9.45
N GLY A 514 2.68 14.95 9.36
CA GLY A 514 3.38 16.11 9.97
C GLY A 514 4.52 16.69 9.13
N HIS A 515 4.54 16.42 7.84
CA HIS A 515 5.55 16.90 6.91
C HIS A 515 4.99 18.01 6.00
N PRO A 516 5.75 19.09 5.69
CA PRO A 516 5.27 20.25 4.95
C PRO A 516 4.83 19.96 3.51
#